data_201f192349f060d9516c138e69de6e82
#
_entry.id   201f192349f060d9516c138e69de6e82
#
_cell.length_a   1.000
_cell.length_b   1.000
_cell.length_c   1.000
_cell.angle_alpha   90.00
_cell.angle_beta   90.00
_cell.angle_gamma   90.00
#
_symmetry.space_group_name_H-M   'P 1'
#
loop_
_entity.id
_entity.type
_entity.pdbx_description
1 polymer ?
#
loop_
_entity_poly.entity_id
_entity_poly.type
_entity_poly.pdbx_seq_one_letter_code
_entity_poly.pdbx_strand_id
1 'polypeptide(L)'
;MDFSQLGLSNDILTSITNANYEKPYPIQIKAIPVILKKQDVLGIAQTGSGKTATYVLPILESILKTPISNNRNIAHLIIVPTRELAMQVEEVIRSFGNSLPRKIKSAAVFGGVSINPQMIKLNGTDILVATPGRLLDLLAKNAISLHELKTLVLDEADKVLNLGFKAEVDEILSRLPAKRQNILFSATMEPNVEVLVDKLLNNPKKIEIDTIELTPELIHQTAYLIDHDKKGPLLRHLILENNWEQVLVFTASKRSADNLATKLNKHGIQAAAFHGDKSQGGRTEALKQFKGGKIKVLVATDLAGRGIDIKLLPYVVNYELPRSPKDYIHRIGRTGRAEAEGHAISLITEEDKAHWKVIQKKMKRWVELIDAKNLAF
;
A
#
# COMPACT_ATOMS: atom_id res chain seq x y z
N MET A 1 0.78 -25.39 6.33
CA MET A 1 1.49 -25.46 5.04
C MET A 1 2.68 -24.53 5.12
N ASP A 2 3.85 -24.99 4.66
CA ASP A 2 5.11 -24.23 4.71
C ASP A 2 5.51 -23.78 3.31
N PHE A 3 6.41 -22.79 3.20
CA PHE A 3 6.93 -22.32 1.91
C PHE A 3 7.58 -23.41 1.06
N SER A 4 8.20 -24.42 1.67
CA SER A 4 8.79 -25.60 0.97
C SER A 4 7.78 -26.39 0.14
N GLN A 5 6.50 -26.31 0.46
CA GLN A 5 5.41 -27.01 -0.23
C GLN A 5 4.83 -26.23 -1.42
N LEU A 6 5.32 -25.01 -1.68
CA LEU A 6 4.79 -24.13 -2.71
C LEU A 6 5.47 -24.29 -4.08
N GLY A 7 6.50 -25.15 -4.20
CA GLY A 7 7.22 -25.39 -5.46
C GLY A 7 8.34 -24.40 -5.76
N LEU A 8 8.82 -23.68 -4.75
CA LEU A 8 9.96 -22.77 -4.82
C LEU A 8 11.28 -23.55 -4.70
N SER A 9 12.35 -23.06 -5.35
CA SER A 9 13.70 -23.64 -5.25
C SER A 9 14.34 -23.38 -3.87
N ASN A 10 15.37 -24.16 -3.54
CA ASN A 10 16.11 -24.00 -2.29
C ASN A 10 16.73 -22.60 -2.15
N ASP A 11 17.18 -22.00 -3.23
CA ASP A 11 17.73 -20.63 -3.21
C ASP A 11 16.67 -19.61 -2.76
N ILE A 12 15.44 -19.74 -3.28
CA ILE A 12 14.33 -18.88 -2.87
C ILE A 12 13.91 -19.18 -1.41
N LEU A 13 13.88 -20.45 -1.00
CA LEU A 13 13.56 -20.81 0.39
C LEU A 13 14.58 -20.23 1.38
N THR A 14 15.87 -20.29 1.05
CA THR A 14 16.93 -19.65 1.84
C THR A 14 16.74 -18.14 1.90
N SER A 15 16.37 -17.52 0.79
CA SER A 15 16.09 -16.08 0.72
C SER A 15 14.89 -15.68 1.59
N ILE A 16 13.83 -16.48 1.63
CA ILE A 16 12.65 -16.30 2.49
C ILE A 16 13.05 -16.31 3.97
N THR A 17 13.86 -17.30 4.37
CA THR A 17 14.36 -17.42 5.75
C THR A 17 15.21 -16.22 6.15
N ASN A 18 16.13 -15.79 5.28
CA ASN A 18 17.01 -14.63 5.51
C ASN A 18 16.22 -13.31 5.57
N ALA A 19 15.05 -13.24 4.93
CA ALA A 19 14.15 -12.10 5.00
C ALA A 19 13.17 -12.17 6.19
N ASN A 20 13.33 -13.14 7.12
CA ASN A 20 12.51 -13.37 8.31
C ASN A 20 11.02 -13.63 8.00
N TYR A 21 10.74 -14.36 6.93
CA TYR A 21 9.38 -14.83 6.65
C TYR A 21 9.24 -16.26 7.19
N GLU A 22 8.40 -16.44 8.21
CA GLU A 22 8.24 -17.73 8.89
C GLU A 22 7.19 -18.63 8.23
N LYS A 23 6.00 -18.08 7.95
CA LYS A 23 4.85 -18.82 7.42
C LYS A 23 4.22 -18.10 6.24
N PRO A 24 3.77 -18.84 5.20
CA PRO A 24 3.08 -18.22 4.07
C PRO A 24 1.66 -17.78 4.45
N TYR A 25 1.28 -16.62 3.98
CA TYR A 25 -0.09 -16.12 4.06
C TYR A 25 -1.04 -16.92 3.15
N PRO A 26 -2.36 -16.96 3.43
CA PRO A 26 -3.34 -17.70 2.61
C PRO A 26 -3.29 -17.39 1.12
N ILE A 27 -3.07 -16.10 0.75
CA ILE A 27 -2.93 -15.71 -0.67
C ILE A 27 -1.69 -16.31 -1.31
N GLN A 28 -0.58 -16.40 -0.56
CA GLN A 28 0.68 -16.99 -1.04
C GLN A 28 0.52 -18.48 -1.26
N ILE A 29 -0.12 -19.18 -0.34
CA ILE A 29 -0.38 -20.63 -0.43
C ILE A 29 -1.18 -20.94 -1.71
N LYS A 30 -2.21 -20.15 -1.99
CA LYS A 30 -3.09 -20.41 -3.13
C LYS A 30 -2.50 -19.94 -4.48
N ALA A 31 -1.78 -18.81 -4.49
CA ALA A 31 -1.40 -18.16 -5.75
C ALA A 31 0.03 -18.51 -6.21
N ILE A 32 1.01 -18.68 -5.32
CA ILE A 32 2.40 -18.98 -5.73
C ILE A 32 2.47 -20.21 -6.67
N PRO A 33 1.84 -21.36 -6.35
CA PRO A 33 1.90 -22.53 -7.24
C PRO A 33 1.27 -22.29 -8.61
N VAL A 34 0.23 -21.44 -8.70
CA VAL A 34 -0.43 -21.08 -9.96
C VAL A 34 0.46 -20.18 -10.80
N ILE A 35 1.09 -19.18 -10.18
CA ILE A 35 2.01 -18.25 -10.86
C ILE A 35 3.23 -19.00 -11.40
N LEU A 36 3.78 -19.94 -10.64
CA LEU A 36 4.90 -20.79 -11.08
C LEU A 36 4.55 -21.63 -12.32
N LYS A 37 3.29 -22.06 -12.47
CA LYS A 37 2.78 -22.76 -13.66
C LYS A 37 2.52 -21.84 -14.86
N LYS A 38 2.87 -20.54 -14.75
CA LYS A 38 2.67 -19.52 -15.80
C LYS A 38 1.21 -19.28 -16.18
N GLN A 39 0.25 -19.62 -15.32
CA GLN A 39 -1.15 -19.30 -15.50
C GLN A 39 -1.43 -17.87 -15.04
N ASP A 40 -2.36 -17.17 -15.71
CA ASP A 40 -2.82 -15.85 -15.27
C ASP A 40 -3.58 -15.96 -13.94
N VAL A 41 -3.42 -14.92 -13.09
CA VAL A 41 -4.02 -14.91 -11.75
C VAL A 41 -4.82 -13.62 -11.54
N LEU A 42 -6.04 -13.77 -11.03
CA LEU A 42 -6.83 -12.73 -10.43
C LEU A 42 -6.85 -12.94 -8.91
N GLY A 43 -6.13 -12.12 -8.18
CA GLY A 43 -6.09 -12.16 -6.72
C GLY A 43 -6.94 -11.07 -6.09
N ILE A 44 -7.98 -11.46 -5.34
CA ILE A 44 -8.83 -10.53 -4.60
C ILE A 44 -8.44 -10.65 -3.13
N ALA A 45 -7.72 -9.63 -2.63
CA ALA A 45 -7.24 -9.62 -1.26
C ALA A 45 -6.92 -8.20 -0.79
N GLN A 46 -7.13 -7.93 0.49
CA GLN A 46 -6.85 -6.61 1.09
C GLN A 46 -5.35 -6.29 1.16
N THR A 47 -5.03 -5.01 1.36
CA THR A 47 -3.65 -4.56 1.64
C THR A 47 -3.15 -5.23 2.93
N GLY A 48 -1.91 -5.73 2.89
CA GLY A 48 -1.30 -6.41 4.04
C GLY A 48 -1.54 -7.91 4.13
N SER A 49 -2.22 -8.53 3.15
CA SER A 49 -2.41 -9.98 3.06
C SER A 49 -1.19 -10.75 2.51
N GLY A 50 -0.05 -10.07 2.28
CA GLY A 50 1.15 -10.71 1.73
C GLY A 50 1.23 -10.75 0.19
N LYS A 51 0.40 -9.96 -0.53
CA LYS A 51 0.37 -9.93 -2.01
C LYS A 51 1.72 -9.70 -2.66
N THR A 52 2.52 -8.78 -2.13
CA THR A 52 3.82 -8.43 -2.73
C THR A 52 4.74 -9.64 -2.85
N ALA A 53 4.94 -10.39 -1.77
CA ALA A 53 5.75 -11.61 -1.82
C ALA A 53 5.12 -12.70 -2.71
N THR A 54 3.79 -12.72 -2.85
CA THR A 54 3.05 -13.68 -3.68
C THR A 54 3.50 -13.65 -5.15
N TYR A 55 3.74 -12.46 -5.71
CA TYR A 55 4.21 -12.35 -7.10
C TYR A 55 5.73 -12.17 -7.19
N VAL A 56 6.38 -11.58 -6.19
CA VAL A 56 7.83 -11.37 -6.22
C VAL A 56 8.59 -12.71 -6.20
N LEU A 57 8.22 -13.65 -5.31
CA LEU A 57 8.93 -14.92 -5.19
C LEU A 57 8.91 -15.75 -6.50
N PRO A 58 7.77 -15.95 -7.21
CA PRO A 58 7.76 -16.62 -8.51
C PRO A 58 8.49 -15.86 -9.61
N ILE A 59 8.51 -14.53 -9.57
CA ILE A 59 9.29 -13.72 -10.52
C ILE A 59 10.78 -13.97 -10.30
N LEU A 60 11.26 -13.94 -9.06
CA LEU A 60 12.65 -14.23 -8.72
C LEU A 60 13.04 -15.66 -9.14
N GLU A 61 12.17 -16.65 -8.89
CA GLU A 61 12.34 -18.03 -9.36
C GLU A 61 12.49 -18.10 -10.89
N SER A 62 11.69 -17.30 -11.63
CA SER A 62 11.79 -17.22 -13.10
C SER A 62 13.11 -16.60 -13.56
N ILE A 63 13.59 -15.58 -12.85
CA ILE A 63 14.85 -14.87 -13.18
C ILE A 63 16.04 -15.80 -12.97
N LEU A 64 16.08 -16.58 -11.89
CA LEU A 64 17.17 -17.52 -11.63
C LEU A 64 17.38 -18.53 -12.76
N LYS A 65 16.31 -18.88 -13.49
CA LYS A 65 16.32 -19.80 -14.63
C LYS A 65 16.63 -19.14 -15.98
N THR A 66 16.84 -17.80 -15.99
CA THR A 66 17.00 -17.03 -17.22
C THR A 66 18.41 -16.44 -17.30
N PRO A 67 19.09 -16.39 -18.46
CA PRO A 67 20.37 -15.68 -18.62
C PRO A 67 20.26 -14.21 -18.26
N ILE A 68 21.40 -13.62 -17.84
CA ILE A 68 21.49 -12.19 -17.57
C ILE A 68 21.38 -11.43 -18.90
N SER A 69 20.50 -10.45 -18.97
CA SER A 69 20.36 -9.53 -20.09
C SER A 69 20.91 -8.15 -19.71
N ASN A 70 21.82 -7.63 -20.51
CA ASN A 70 22.40 -6.27 -20.34
C ASN A 70 21.84 -5.29 -21.37
N ASN A 71 20.56 -5.39 -21.69
CA ASN A 71 19.87 -4.52 -22.63
C ASN A 71 18.79 -3.67 -21.97
N ARG A 72 18.02 -2.93 -22.76
CA ARG A 72 16.91 -2.09 -22.30
C ARG A 72 15.59 -2.85 -22.15
N ASN A 73 15.57 -4.15 -22.44
CA ASN A 73 14.34 -4.94 -22.39
C ASN A 73 14.01 -5.31 -20.96
N ILE A 74 12.80 -4.97 -20.54
CA ILE A 74 12.25 -5.31 -19.23
C ILE A 74 11.52 -6.64 -19.35
N ALA A 75 11.98 -7.65 -18.62
CA ALA A 75 11.36 -8.97 -18.58
C ALA A 75 10.17 -9.05 -17.62
N HIS A 76 10.20 -8.32 -16.52
CA HIS A 76 9.15 -8.31 -15.50
C HIS A 76 8.77 -6.88 -15.13
N LEU A 77 7.48 -6.55 -15.29
CA LEU A 77 6.93 -5.22 -15.01
C LEU A 77 5.86 -5.33 -13.93
N ILE A 78 5.96 -4.47 -12.92
CA ILE A 78 4.99 -4.34 -11.84
C ILE A 78 4.45 -2.92 -11.87
N ILE A 79 3.16 -2.77 -12.15
CA ILE A 79 2.47 -1.48 -12.17
C ILE A 79 1.76 -1.29 -10.83
N VAL A 80 1.98 -0.14 -10.19
CA VAL A 80 1.42 0.23 -8.89
C VAL A 80 0.87 1.65 -8.91
N PRO A 81 -0.13 1.97 -8.07
CA PRO A 81 -0.80 3.28 -8.10
C PRO A 81 0.03 4.44 -7.57
N THR A 82 0.96 4.19 -6.63
CA THR A 82 1.64 5.24 -5.89
C THR A 82 3.16 5.05 -5.86
N ARG A 83 3.87 6.16 -5.65
CA ARG A 83 5.35 6.20 -5.51
C ARG A 83 5.82 5.39 -4.30
N GLU A 84 5.09 5.53 -3.20
CA GLU A 84 5.39 4.85 -1.96
C GLU A 84 5.31 3.34 -2.15
N LEU A 85 4.24 2.86 -2.80
CA LEU A 85 4.11 1.44 -3.09
C LEU A 85 5.19 0.96 -4.06
N ALA A 86 5.59 1.77 -5.06
CA ALA A 86 6.69 1.41 -5.95
C ALA A 86 8.00 1.18 -5.19
N MET A 87 8.34 2.08 -4.25
CA MET A 87 9.53 1.93 -3.41
C MET A 87 9.45 0.73 -2.48
N GLN A 88 8.28 0.48 -1.87
CA GLN A 88 8.05 -0.66 -0.98
C GLN A 88 8.18 -2.00 -1.71
N VAL A 89 7.60 -2.11 -2.91
CA VAL A 89 7.73 -3.32 -3.73
C VAL A 89 9.18 -3.55 -4.12
N GLU A 90 9.91 -2.50 -4.51
CA GLU A 90 11.34 -2.60 -4.82
C GLU A 90 12.18 -3.00 -3.60
N GLU A 91 11.85 -2.51 -2.41
CA GLU A 91 12.49 -2.91 -1.16
C GLU A 91 12.26 -4.41 -0.86
N VAL A 92 11.04 -4.91 -1.05
CA VAL A 92 10.73 -6.35 -0.93
C VAL A 92 11.51 -7.18 -1.95
N ILE A 93 11.60 -6.73 -3.21
CA ILE A 93 12.40 -7.41 -4.23
C ILE A 93 13.87 -7.48 -3.80
N ARG A 94 14.43 -6.37 -3.29
CA ARG A 94 15.81 -6.34 -2.79
C ARG A 94 16.02 -7.23 -1.58
N SER A 95 15.10 -7.22 -0.61
CA SER A 95 15.25 -8.05 0.59
C SER A 95 15.38 -9.52 0.25
N PHE A 96 14.56 -10.02 -0.68
CA PHE A 96 14.71 -11.40 -1.17
C PHE A 96 15.91 -11.57 -2.12
N GLY A 97 16.17 -10.57 -2.98
CA GLY A 97 17.23 -10.65 -4.00
C GLY A 97 18.66 -10.68 -3.45
N ASN A 98 18.88 -10.11 -2.26
CA ASN A 98 20.22 -9.96 -1.68
C ASN A 98 20.92 -11.30 -1.34
N SER A 99 20.16 -12.34 -1.05
CA SER A 99 20.69 -13.66 -0.68
C SER A 99 20.69 -14.66 -1.83
N LEU A 100 20.31 -14.25 -3.03
CA LEU A 100 20.28 -15.13 -4.20
C LEU A 100 21.66 -15.27 -4.84
N PRO A 101 21.96 -16.42 -5.46
CA PRO A 101 23.24 -16.67 -6.10
C PRO A 101 23.50 -15.76 -7.31
N ARG A 102 22.43 -15.22 -7.91
CA ARG A 102 22.47 -14.22 -8.98
C ARG A 102 22.07 -12.86 -8.43
N LYS A 103 22.86 -11.82 -8.73
CA LYS A 103 22.48 -10.43 -8.43
C LYS A 103 21.24 -10.03 -9.23
N ILE A 104 20.17 -9.69 -8.54
CA ILE A 104 18.92 -9.18 -9.12
C ILE A 104 18.99 -7.67 -9.22
N LYS A 105 18.72 -7.13 -10.41
CA LYS A 105 18.64 -5.70 -10.62
C LYS A 105 17.19 -5.25 -10.73
N SER A 106 16.72 -4.55 -9.73
CA SER A 106 15.39 -3.93 -9.72
C SER A 106 15.47 -2.41 -9.72
N ALA A 107 14.44 -1.78 -10.24
CA ALA A 107 14.31 -0.33 -10.21
C ALA A 107 12.85 0.07 -9.96
N ALA A 108 12.64 1.06 -9.08
CA ALA A 108 11.36 1.73 -8.91
C ALA A 108 11.38 3.08 -9.63
N VAL A 109 10.36 3.34 -10.47
CA VAL A 109 10.22 4.58 -11.23
C VAL A 109 8.83 5.18 -11.03
N PHE A 110 8.79 6.50 -10.79
CA PHE A 110 7.56 7.20 -10.46
C PHE A 110 7.64 8.69 -10.79
N GLY A 111 6.50 9.30 -11.03
CA GLY A 111 6.39 10.72 -11.35
C GLY A 111 6.73 11.66 -10.20
N GLY A 112 6.84 12.97 -10.49
CA GLY A 112 7.05 14.05 -9.52
C GLY A 112 8.45 14.16 -8.94
N VAL A 113 9.42 13.50 -9.57
CA VAL A 113 10.86 13.66 -9.38
C VAL A 113 11.52 13.66 -10.76
N SER A 114 12.79 14.11 -10.85
CA SER A 114 13.52 14.11 -12.12
C SER A 114 13.57 12.72 -12.74
N ILE A 115 13.38 12.63 -14.06
CA ILE A 115 13.41 11.39 -14.81
C ILE A 115 14.85 10.91 -15.05
N ASN A 116 15.82 11.84 -15.23
CA ASN A 116 17.20 11.50 -15.61
C ASN A 116 17.90 10.55 -14.63
N PRO A 117 17.87 10.76 -13.30
CA PRO A 117 18.47 9.83 -12.36
C PRO A 117 17.80 8.44 -12.39
N GLN A 118 16.52 8.35 -12.76
CA GLN A 118 15.84 7.08 -12.92
C GLN A 118 16.30 6.37 -14.18
N MET A 119 16.42 7.08 -15.33
CA MET A 119 16.88 6.50 -16.59
C MET A 119 18.26 5.86 -16.49
N ILE A 120 19.19 6.49 -15.78
CA ILE A 120 20.57 5.97 -15.59
C ILE A 120 20.56 4.58 -14.94
N LYS A 121 19.61 4.30 -14.08
CA LYS A 121 19.51 3.05 -13.33
C LYS A 121 18.89 1.89 -14.11
N LEU A 122 18.29 2.15 -15.27
CA LEU A 122 17.44 1.18 -15.97
C LEU A 122 18.19 0.13 -16.79
N ASN A 123 19.41 0.41 -17.23
CA ASN A 123 20.15 -0.54 -18.06
C ASN A 123 20.36 -1.89 -17.34
N GLY A 124 19.94 -2.99 -17.96
CA GLY A 124 20.04 -4.34 -17.41
C GLY A 124 19.11 -4.60 -16.21
N THR A 125 18.00 -3.87 -16.09
CA THR A 125 17.01 -4.08 -15.03
C THR A 125 16.19 -5.35 -15.30
N ASP A 126 16.20 -6.29 -14.37
CA ASP A 126 15.42 -7.53 -14.44
C ASP A 126 13.93 -7.28 -14.12
N ILE A 127 13.67 -6.44 -13.10
CA ILE A 127 12.32 -6.13 -12.60
C ILE A 127 12.13 -4.62 -12.54
N LEU A 128 11.15 -4.11 -13.26
CA LEU A 128 10.75 -2.70 -13.20
C LEU A 128 9.45 -2.56 -12.40
N VAL A 129 9.49 -1.73 -11.36
CA VAL A 129 8.28 -1.31 -10.62
C VAL A 129 7.96 0.13 -11.03
N ALA A 130 6.76 0.39 -11.51
CA ALA A 130 6.44 1.68 -12.11
C ALA A 130 5.05 2.21 -11.72
N THR A 131 4.93 3.53 -11.59
CA THR A 131 3.62 4.20 -11.70
C THR A 131 3.28 4.47 -13.16
N PRO A 132 2.00 4.41 -13.59
CA PRO A 132 1.60 4.44 -15.00
C PRO A 132 2.19 5.62 -15.80
N GLY A 133 1.99 6.85 -15.35
CA GLY A 133 2.46 8.03 -16.07
C GLY A 133 3.98 8.05 -16.29
N ARG A 134 4.79 7.68 -15.27
CA ARG A 134 6.24 7.63 -15.43
C ARG A 134 6.70 6.51 -16.35
N LEU A 135 5.98 5.40 -16.37
CA LEU A 135 6.27 4.33 -17.32
C LEU A 135 6.10 4.82 -18.77
N LEU A 136 5.02 5.54 -19.07
CA LEU A 136 4.80 6.16 -20.39
C LEU A 136 5.88 7.18 -20.74
N ASP A 137 6.30 8.04 -19.80
CA ASP A 137 7.41 8.98 -20.01
C ASP A 137 8.70 8.26 -20.45
N LEU A 138 9.01 7.12 -19.81
CA LEU A 138 10.22 6.33 -20.13
C LEU A 138 10.11 5.63 -21.47
N LEU A 139 8.93 5.12 -21.83
CA LEU A 139 8.64 4.51 -23.14
C LEU A 139 8.73 5.56 -24.25
N ALA A 140 8.17 6.75 -24.04
CA ALA A 140 8.23 7.86 -25.01
C ALA A 140 9.68 8.32 -25.27
N LYS A 141 10.56 8.23 -24.26
CA LYS A 141 11.99 8.56 -24.38
C LYS A 141 12.86 7.38 -24.87
N ASN A 142 12.26 6.24 -25.22
CA ASN A 142 12.98 5.01 -25.58
C ASN A 142 14.04 4.58 -24.52
N ALA A 143 13.82 4.94 -23.25
CA ALA A 143 14.72 4.57 -22.15
C ALA A 143 14.63 3.07 -21.80
N ILE A 144 13.50 2.46 -22.08
CA ILE A 144 13.21 1.03 -21.88
C ILE A 144 12.43 0.48 -23.06
N SER A 145 12.41 -0.85 -23.18
CA SER A 145 11.61 -1.61 -24.13
C SER A 145 10.82 -2.70 -23.39
N LEU A 146 9.58 -2.91 -23.78
CA LEU A 146 8.69 -3.94 -23.22
C LEU A 146 8.45 -5.11 -24.18
N HIS A 147 9.15 -5.17 -25.32
CA HIS A 147 8.93 -6.22 -26.33
C HIS A 147 9.22 -7.64 -25.85
N GLU A 148 10.10 -7.79 -24.86
CA GLU A 148 10.46 -9.09 -24.27
C GLU A 148 9.80 -9.31 -22.91
N LEU A 149 8.72 -8.59 -22.61
CA LEU A 149 8.02 -8.71 -21.33
C LEU A 149 7.43 -10.13 -21.16
N LYS A 150 7.84 -10.81 -20.10
CA LYS A 150 7.39 -12.17 -19.74
C LYS A 150 6.28 -12.17 -18.71
N THR A 151 6.31 -11.21 -17.79
CA THR A 151 5.32 -11.11 -16.71
C THR A 151 4.92 -9.66 -16.48
N LEU A 152 3.63 -9.42 -16.49
CA LEU A 152 3.00 -8.17 -16.03
C LEU A 152 2.28 -8.43 -14.71
N VAL A 153 2.57 -7.60 -13.72
CA VAL A 153 1.77 -7.50 -12.48
C VAL A 153 1.09 -6.16 -12.44
N LEU A 154 -0.20 -6.14 -12.18
CA LEU A 154 -0.96 -4.94 -11.84
C LEU A 154 -1.43 -5.08 -10.38
N ASP A 155 -0.78 -4.37 -9.49
CA ASP A 155 -1.11 -4.41 -8.06
C ASP A 155 -1.98 -3.21 -7.65
N GLU A 156 -2.91 -3.45 -6.75
CA GLU A 156 -3.92 -2.48 -6.32
C GLU A 156 -4.69 -1.86 -7.50
N ALA A 157 -5.18 -2.70 -8.43
CA ALA A 157 -5.82 -2.29 -9.68
C ALA A 157 -7.00 -1.33 -9.45
N ASP A 158 -7.81 -1.55 -8.42
CA ASP A 158 -8.89 -0.65 -8.00
C ASP A 158 -8.38 0.76 -7.70
N LYS A 159 -7.23 0.89 -7.04
CA LYS A 159 -6.64 2.20 -6.75
C LYS A 159 -6.01 2.83 -7.99
N VAL A 160 -5.37 2.05 -8.86
CA VAL A 160 -4.84 2.56 -10.13
C VAL A 160 -5.96 3.22 -10.93
N LEU A 161 -7.11 2.57 -11.05
CA LEU A 161 -8.26 3.12 -11.78
C LEU A 161 -8.92 4.30 -11.06
N ASN A 162 -9.07 4.23 -9.74
CA ASN A 162 -9.68 5.29 -8.93
C ASN A 162 -8.83 6.57 -8.85
N LEU A 163 -7.53 6.49 -9.11
CA LEU A 163 -6.63 7.63 -9.24
C LEU A 163 -6.63 8.27 -10.65
N GLY A 164 -7.43 7.72 -11.57
CA GLY A 164 -7.61 8.25 -12.90
C GLY A 164 -6.61 7.73 -13.94
N PHE A 165 -5.80 6.72 -13.62
CA PHE A 165 -4.79 6.16 -14.54
C PHE A 165 -5.33 5.18 -15.58
N LYS A 166 -6.64 5.20 -15.85
CA LYS A 166 -7.24 4.27 -16.83
C LYS A 166 -6.64 4.45 -18.22
N ALA A 167 -6.52 5.68 -18.69
CA ALA A 167 -6.00 5.97 -20.02
C ALA A 167 -4.54 5.53 -20.18
N GLU A 168 -3.72 5.82 -19.16
CA GLU A 168 -2.31 5.42 -19.15
C GLU A 168 -2.15 3.90 -19.11
N VAL A 169 -2.97 3.20 -18.33
CA VAL A 169 -2.97 1.73 -18.29
C VAL A 169 -3.37 1.17 -19.64
N ASP A 170 -4.42 1.68 -20.27
CA ASP A 170 -4.87 1.25 -21.60
C ASP A 170 -3.78 1.47 -22.66
N GLU A 171 -3.09 2.60 -22.63
CA GLU A 171 -1.96 2.89 -23.49
C GLU A 171 -0.76 1.95 -23.26
N ILE A 172 -0.41 1.69 -22.01
CA ILE A 172 0.65 0.73 -21.66
C ILE A 172 0.30 -0.65 -22.21
N LEU A 173 -0.91 -1.14 -21.95
CA LEU A 173 -1.35 -2.47 -22.38
C LEU A 173 -1.30 -2.64 -23.91
N SER A 174 -1.58 -1.58 -24.68
CA SER A 174 -1.50 -1.61 -26.15
C SER A 174 -0.07 -1.80 -26.69
N ARG A 175 0.95 -1.53 -25.88
CA ARG A 175 2.38 -1.62 -26.25
C ARG A 175 3.04 -2.93 -25.78
N LEU A 176 2.30 -3.82 -25.11
CA LEU A 176 2.84 -5.06 -24.57
C LEU A 176 2.76 -6.21 -25.56
N PRO A 177 3.72 -7.17 -25.52
CA PRO A 177 3.66 -8.37 -26.35
C PRO A 177 2.46 -9.23 -25.97
N ALA A 178 1.85 -9.89 -26.96
CA ALA A 178 0.67 -10.73 -26.74
C ALA A 178 0.96 -11.93 -25.81
N LYS A 179 2.16 -12.55 -25.96
CA LYS A 179 2.56 -13.70 -25.16
C LYS A 179 3.27 -13.26 -23.90
N ARG A 180 2.53 -13.20 -22.77
CA ARG A 180 3.05 -12.90 -21.45
C ARG A 180 2.13 -13.51 -20.39
N GLN A 181 2.61 -13.65 -19.16
CA GLN A 181 1.76 -13.94 -18.01
C GLN A 181 1.26 -12.64 -17.39
N ASN A 182 -0.03 -12.57 -17.06
CA ASN A 182 -0.62 -11.44 -16.38
C ASN A 182 -1.07 -11.84 -14.98
N ILE A 183 -0.78 -10.98 -14.01
CA ILE A 183 -1.15 -11.15 -12.61
C ILE A 183 -1.82 -9.85 -12.16
N LEU A 184 -3.06 -9.92 -11.73
CA LEU A 184 -3.81 -8.77 -11.26
C LEU A 184 -4.22 -8.97 -9.81
N PHE A 185 -3.87 -8.01 -8.98
CA PHE A 185 -4.34 -7.93 -7.59
C PHE A 185 -5.21 -6.70 -7.38
N SER A 186 -6.34 -6.90 -6.72
CA SER A 186 -7.26 -5.84 -6.31
C SER A 186 -7.83 -6.12 -4.93
N ALA A 187 -8.19 -5.07 -4.20
CA ALA A 187 -8.93 -5.24 -2.95
C ALA A 187 -10.44 -5.33 -3.19
N THR A 188 -10.93 -4.83 -4.34
CA THR A 188 -12.36 -4.81 -4.69
C THR A 188 -12.56 -5.14 -6.16
N MET A 189 -13.74 -5.67 -6.49
CA MET A 189 -14.21 -5.94 -7.85
C MET A 189 -15.30 -4.93 -8.21
N GLU A 190 -14.90 -3.69 -8.43
CA GLU A 190 -15.79 -2.65 -8.96
C GLU A 190 -15.96 -2.82 -10.50
N PRO A 191 -17.04 -2.34 -11.13
CA PRO A 191 -17.28 -2.57 -12.56
C PRO A 191 -16.14 -2.18 -13.50
N ASN A 192 -15.41 -1.11 -13.16
CA ASN A 192 -14.23 -0.68 -13.90
C ASN A 192 -13.04 -1.65 -13.77
N VAL A 193 -12.93 -2.35 -12.65
CA VAL A 193 -11.91 -3.41 -12.43
C VAL A 193 -12.31 -4.66 -13.22
N GLU A 194 -13.59 -5.03 -13.24
CA GLU A 194 -14.10 -6.17 -14.03
C GLU A 194 -13.77 -6.00 -15.52
N VAL A 195 -14.05 -4.82 -16.09
CA VAL A 195 -13.70 -4.51 -17.48
C VAL A 195 -12.19 -4.65 -17.73
N LEU A 196 -11.35 -4.24 -16.79
CA LEU A 196 -9.90 -4.39 -16.91
C LEU A 196 -9.47 -5.87 -16.82
N VAL A 197 -10.09 -6.64 -15.94
CA VAL A 197 -9.87 -8.09 -15.81
C VAL A 197 -10.14 -8.80 -17.12
N ASP A 198 -11.32 -8.56 -17.73
CA ASP A 198 -11.73 -9.18 -19.00
C ASP A 198 -10.79 -8.82 -20.15
N LYS A 199 -10.27 -7.59 -20.15
CA LYS A 199 -9.33 -7.10 -21.17
C LYS A 199 -7.91 -7.68 -21.01
N LEU A 200 -7.47 -7.87 -19.77
CA LEU A 200 -6.07 -8.17 -19.44
C LEU A 200 -5.79 -9.66 -19.28
N LEU A 201 -6.69 -10.40 -18.62
CA LEU A 201 -6.42 -11.75 -18.16
C LEU A 201 -7.01 -12.79 -19.13
N ASN A 202 -6.22 -13.85 -19.38
CA ASN A 202 -6.65 -14.97 -20.23
C ASN A 202 -6.87 -16.21 -19.35
N ASN A 203 -8.13 -16.63 -19.20
CA ASN A 203 -8.54 -17.78 -18.38
C ASN A 203 -7.86 -17.80 -16.99
N PRO A 204 -7.98 -16.72 -16.21
CA PRO A 204 -7.23 -16.59 -14.97
C PRO A 204 -7.73 -17.55 -13.90
N LYS A 205 -6.82 -17.99 -13.03
CA LYS A 205 -7.21 -18.58 -11.76
C LYS A 205 -7.65 -17.46 -10.82
N LYS A 206 -8.94 -17.40 -10.54
CA LYS A 206 -9.49 -16.50 -9.51
C LYS A 206 -9.14 -17.06 -8.13
N ILE A 207 -8.48 -16.23 -7.32
CA ILE A 207 -8.11 -16.51 -5.94
C ILE A 207 -8.67 -15.39 -5.08
N GLU A 208 -9.68 -15.71 -4.35
CA GLU A 208 -10.31 -14.83 -3.41
C GLU A 208 -9.92 -15.27 -2.00
N ILE A 209 -9.30 -14.36 -1.29
CA ILE A 209 -9.12 -14.53 0.14
C ILE A 209 -10.26 -13.76 0.76
N ASP A 210 -11.13 -14.50 1.38
CA ASP A 210 -12.18 -13.89 2.16
C ASP A 210 -11.52 -12.79 2.96
N THR A 211 -12.02 -11.58 2.80
CA THR A 211 -11.65 -10.53 3.73
C THR A 211 -11.87 -11.18 5.08
N ILE A 212 -10.78 -11.48 5.82
CA ILE A 212 -10.95 -11.47 7.27
C ILE A 212 -11.70 -10.15 7.44
N GLU A 213 -13.01 -10.25 7.62
CA GLU A 213 -13.81 -9.11 8.03
C GLU A 213 -12.93 -8.53 9.09
N LEU A 214 -12.42 -7.29 8.88
CA LEU A 214 -11.63 -6.62 9.89
C LEU A 214 -12.37 -7.00 11.14
N THR A 215 -11.83 -8.03 11.87
CA THR A 215 -12.63 -8.60 12.93
C THR A 215 -12.89 -7.41 13.79
N PRO A 216 -14.13 -6.87 13.79
CA PRO A 216 -14.42 -5.61 14.49
C PRO A 216 -13.99 -5.72 15.95
N GLU A 217 -13.82 -6.95 16.39
CA GLU A 217 -13.37 -7.38 17.69
C GLU A 217 -11.93 -6.98 18.03
N LEU A 218 -11.01 -6.95 17.05
CA LEU A 218 -9.61 -6.57 17.27
C LEU A 218 -9.34 -5.06 17.16
N ILE A 219 -10.34 -4.27 16.72
CA ILE A 219 -10.24 -2.81 16.67
C ILE A 219 -11.16 -2.21 17.72
N HIS A 220 -10.59 -1.72 18.80
CA HIS A 220 -11.32 -0.93 19.79
C HIS A 220 -11.63 0.44 19.18
N GLN A 221 -12.91 0.70 18.92
CA GLN A 221 -13.34 1.96 18.33
C GLN A 221 -13.95 2.86 19.40
N THR A 222 -13.45 4.09 19.48
CA THR A 222 -13.96 5.14 20.36
C THR A 222 -14.31 6.37 19.51
N ALA A 223 -15.44 6.99 19.80
CA ALA A 223 -15.87 8.21 19.11
C ALA A 223 -16.19 9.31 20.13
N TYR A 224 -15.57 10.47 19.98
CA TYR A 224 -15.79 11.62 20.82
C TYR A 224 -16.62 12.68 20.08
N LEU A 225 -17.70 13.13 20.71
CA LEU A 225 -18.43 14.32 20.28
C LEU A 225 -17.73 15.56 20.84
N ILE A 226 -17.26 16.44 19.95
CA ILE A 226 -16.40 17.58 20.34
C ILE A 226 -16.55 18.75 19.39
N ASP A 227 -16.37 19.96 19.89
CA ASP A 227 -16.33 21.16 19.07
C ASP A 227 -15.05 21.22 18.24
N HIS A 228 -15.14 21.84 17.06
CA HIS A 228 -14.05 21.84 16.06
C HIS A 228 -12.73 22.42 16.63
N ASP A 229 -12.81 23.49 17.39
CA ASP A 229 -11.66 24.19 18.00
C ASP A 229 -11.00 23.37 19.12
N LYS A 230 -11.73 22.47 19.75
CA LYS A 230 -11.27 21.60 20.84
C LYS A 230 -10.68 20.26 20.37
N LYS A 231 -10.83 19.89 19.08
CA LYS A 231 -10.25 18.63 18.54
C LYS A 231 -8.73 18.53 18.78
N GLY A 232 -7.99 19.63 18.57
CA GLY A 232 -6.54 19.67 18.78
C GLY A 232 -6.13 19.50 20.24
N PRO A 233 -6.69 20.27 21.18
CA PRO A 233 -6.51 20.03 22.62
C PRO A 233 -6.81 18.61 23.06
N LEU A 234 -7.95 18.03 22.67
CA LEU A 234 -8.31 16.66 23.02
C LEU A 234 -7.31 15.64 22.48
N LEU A 235 -6.92 15.76 21.19
CA LEU A 235 -5.92 14.85 20.62
C LEU A 235 -4.61 14.90 21.40
N ARG A 236 -4.14 16.08 21.75
CA ARG A 236 -2.93 16.27 22.55
C ARG A 236 -3.06 15.61 23.94
N HIS A 237 -4.18 15.84 24.62
CA HIS A 237 -4.49 15.22 25.91
C HIS A 237 -4.43 13.69 25.80
N LEU A 238 -5.13 13.09 24.82
CA LEU A 238 -5.13 11.65 24.61
C LEU A 238 -3.73 11.08 24.36
N ILE A 239 -2.89 11.77 23.58
CA ILE A 239 -1.52 11.33 23.30
C ILE A 239 -0.67 11.36 24.56
N LEU A 240 -0.79 12.42 25.39
CA LEU A 240 0.06 12.61 26.58
C LEU A 240 -0.37 11.71 27.73
N GLU A 241 -1.65 11.68 28.04
CA GLU A 241 -2.19 10.88 29.17
C GLU A 241 -2.00 9.38 28.96
N ASN A 242 -2.15 8.90 27.73
CA ASN A 242 -1.99 7.47 27.44
C ASN A 242 -0.59 7.11 26.94
N ASN A 243 0.37 8.02 26.95
CA ASN A 243 1.75 7.82 26.48
C ASN A 243 1.83 7.19 25.10
N TRP A 244 1.00 7.67 24.15
CA TRP A 244 1.00 7.12 22.81
C TRP A 244 2.31 7.40 22.08
N GLU A 245 2.93 6.37 21.52
CA GLU A 245 4.23 6.50 20.86
C GLU A 245 4.16 6.51 19.34
N GLN A 246 3.19 5.82 18.74
CA GLN A 246 2.97 5.79 17.30
C GLN A 246 1.50 6.01 16.97
N VAL A 247 1.19 7.17 16.41
CA VAL A 247 -0.18 7.57 16.08
C VAL A 247 -0.26 8.02 14.63
N LEU A 248 -1.14 7.40 13.85
CA LEU A 248 -1.50 7.89 12.52
C LEU A 248 -2.79 8.71 12.61
N VAL A 249 -2.70 9.99 12.27
CA VAL A 249 -3.82 10.91 12.31
C VAL A 249 -4.26 11.25 10.90
N PHE A 250 -5.54 11.08 10.61
CA PHE A 250 -6.12 11.41 9.31
C PHE A 250 -6.86 12.74 9.33
N THR A 251 -6.56 13.59 8.34
CA THR A 251 -7.22 14.87 8.08
C THR A 251 -7.80 14.90 6.66
N ALA A 252 -8.82 15.76 6.44
CA ALA A 252 -9.49 15.88 5.15
C ALA A 252 -8.70 16.70 4.12
N SER A 253 -7.78 17.57 4.57
CA SER A 253 -7.01 18.45 3.70
C SER A 253 -5.53 18.51 4.03
N LYS A 254 -4.72 18.87 3.02
CA LYS A 254 -3.27 19.09 3.17
C LYS A 254 -2.98 20.21 4.18
N ARG A 255 -3.75 21.30 4.11
CA ARG A 255 -3.62 22.44 5.03
C ARG A 255 -3.95 22.06 6.47
N SER A 256 -4.97 21.24 6.67
CA SER A 256 -5.32 20.66 7.99
C SER A 256 -4.15 19.84 8.53
N ALA A 257 -3.53 19.00 7.68
CA ALA A 257 -2.39 18.19 8.07
C ALA A 257 -1.19 19.03 8.51
N ASP A 258 -0.82 20.05 7.74
CA ASP A 258 0.27 20.97 8.08
C ASP A 258 0.01 21.74 9.37
N ASN A 259 -1.18 22.28 9.51
CA ASN A 259 -1.57 23.06 10.69
C ASN A 259 -1.55 22.19 11.96
N LEU A 260 -2.09 20.98 11.89
CA LEU A 260 -2.13 20.07 13.03
C LEU A 260 -0.73 19.62 13.43
N ALA A 261 0.12 19.21 12.48
CA ALA A 261 1.50 18.84 12.76
C ALA A 261 2.28 19.99 13.40
N THR A 262 2.11 21.22 12.89
CA THR A 262 2.74 22.41 13.45
C THR A 262 2.28 22.69 14.88
N LYS A 263 0.97 22.57 15.16
CA LYS A 263 0.42 22.76 16.51
C LYS A 263 0.94 21.70 17.49
N LEU A 264 1.00 20.42 17.09
CA LEU A 264 1.52 19.36 17.92
C LEU A 264 3.00 19.59 18.28
N ASN A 265 3.83 19.96 17.30
CA ASN A 265 5.25 20.28 17.53
C ASN A 265 5.43 21.47 18.49
N LYS A 266 4.59 22.51 18.41
CA LYS A 266 4.63 23.64 19.35
C LYS A 266 4.37 23.24 20.80
N HIS A 267 3.69 22.10 21.00
CA HIS A 267 3.40 21.55 22.32
C HIS A 267 4.32 20.35 22.69
N GLY A 268 5.47 20.22 22.01
CA GLY A 268 6.47 19.21 22.34
C GLY A 268 6.19 17.79 21.82
N ILE A 269 5.12 17.59 21.02
CA ILE A 269 4.79 16.30 20.42
C ILE A 269 5.38 16.25 19.03
N GLN A 270 6.40 15.39 18.81
CA GLN A 270 7.06 15.22 17.50
C GLN A 270 6.06 14.72 16.46
N ALA A 271 5.72 15.57 15.51
CA ALA A 271 4.74 15.29 14.47
C ALA A 271 5.26 15.72 13.09
N ALA A 272 4.88 14.97 12.05
CA ALA A 272 5.12 15.35 10.66
C ALA A 272 3.84 15.26 9.83
N ALA A 273 3.65 16.22 8.92
CA ALA A 273 2.60 16.17 7.92
C ALA A 273 3.04 15.31 6.72
N PHE A 274 2.10 14.48 6.24
CA PHE A 274 2.32 13.54 5.14
C PHE A 274 1.21 13.67 4.09
N HIS A 275 1.49 14.39 3.00
CA HIS A 275 0.53 14.63 1.93
C HIS A 275 1.21 14.91 0.59
N GLY A 276 0.43 14.99 -0.49
CA GLY A 276 0.93 15.07 -1.87
C GLY A 276 1.80 16.30 -2.19
N ASP A 277 1.65 17.43 -1.45
CA ASP A 277 2.45 18.63 -1.69
C ASP A 277 3.83 18.61 -1.01
N LYS A 278 4.08 17.65 -0.12
CA LYS A 278 5.43 17.43 0.41
C LYS A 278 6.34 16.83 -0.66
N SER A 279 7.59 17.27 -0.70
CA SER A 279 8.59 16.67 -1.58
C SER A 279 8.72 15.16 -1.31
N GLN A 280 9.11 14.39 -2.34
CA GLN A 280 9.29 12.95 -2.16
C GLN A 280 10.34 12.62 -1.08
N GLY A 281 11.45 13.37 -1.04
CA GLY A 281 12.45 13.23 0.01
C GLY A 281 11.88 13.48 1.40
N GLY A 282 11.09 14.56 1.56
CA GLY A 282 10.43 14.88 2.83
C GLY A 282 9.44 13.79 3.28
N ARG A 283 8.68 13.21 2.34
CA ARG A 283 7.75 12.11 2.64
C ARG A 283 8.48 10.84 3.05
N THR A 284 9.53 10.49 2.32
CA THR A 284 10.36 9.32 2.65
C THR A 284 11.00 9.46 4.02
N GLU A 285 11.55 10.65 4.32
CA GLU A 285 12.18 10.93 5.61
C GLU A 285 11.16 10.92 6.76
N ALA A 286 10.01 11.59 6.59
CA ALA A 286 8.93 11.57 7.59
C ALA A 286 8.46 10.14 7.90
N LEU A 287 8.29 9.31 6.88
CA LEU A 287 7.89 7.91 7.04
C LEU A 287 8.97 7.09 7.76
N LYS A 288 10.24 7.29 7.39
CA LYS A 288 11.38 6.63 8.03
C LYS A 288 11.49 7.00 9.50
N GLN A 289 11.38 8.29 9.82
CA GLN A 289 11.42 8.78 11.20
C GLN A 289 10.25 8.28 12.03
N PHE A 290 9.05 8.20 11.44
CA PHE A 290 7.87 7.65 12.09
C PHE A 290 8.02 6.14 12.36
N LYS A 291 8.45 5.35 11.37
CA LYS A 291 8.74 3.92 11.56
C LYS A 291 9.85 3.67 12.60
N GLY A 292 10.81 4.56 12.67
CA GLY A 292 11.93 4.49 13.63
C GLY A 292 11.63 5.10 15.01
N GLY A 293 10.41 5.54 15.29
CA GLY A 293 10.00 6.10 16.59
C GLY A 293 10.54 7.52 16.90
N LYS A 294 11.23 8.17 15.95
CA LYS A 294 11.71 9.56 16.11
C LYS A 294 10.58 10.59 16.02
N ILE A 295 9.53 10.26 15.30
CA ILE A 295 8.29 11.03 15.20
C ILE A 295 7.18 10.19 15.80
N LYS A 296 6.46 10.73 16.76
CA LYS A 296 5.33 10.07 17.42
C LYS A 296 4.04 10.11 16.60
N VAL A 297 3.82 11.21 15.89
CA VAL A 297 2.55 11.45 15.17
C VAL A 297 2.81 11.69 13.67
N LEU A 298 2.21 10.86 12.83
CA LEU A 298 2.15 11.11 11.40
C LEU A 298 0.77 11.62 11.01
N VAL A 299 0.68 12.87 10.52
CA VAL A 299 -0.60 13.48 10.12
C VAL A 299 -0.75 13.36 8.61
N ALA A 300 -1.68 12.54 8.14
CA ALA A 300 -1.82 12.19 6.74
C ALA A 300 -3.18 12.58 6.15
N THR A 301 -3.20 12.82 4.84
CA THR A 301 -4.44 12.85 4.05
C THR A 301 -4.73 11.45 3.49
N ASP A 302 -5.99 11.16 3.13
CA ASP A 302 -6.38 9.86 2.58
C ASP A 302 -5.52 9.41 1.40
N LEU A 303 -5.30 10.32 0.43
CA LEU A 303 -4.54 10.01 -0.76
C LEU A 303 -3.10 9.59 -0.45
N ALA A 304 -2.47 10.28 0.48
CA ALA A 304 -1.10 9.97 0.90
C ALA A 304 -1.05 8.77 1.85
N GLY A 305 -2.05 8.63 2.72
CA GLY A 305 -2.19 7.49 3.65
C GLY A 305 -2.54 6.16 2.96
N ARG A 306 -3.06 6.22 1.71
CA ARG A 306 -3.23 5.03 0.87
C ARG A 306 -1.89 4.62 0.28
N GLY A 307 -1.49 3.37 0.45
CA GLY A 307 -0.20 2.86 -0.07
C GLY A 307 0.98 3.01 0.89
N ILE A 308 0.79 3.58 2.09
CA ILE A 308 1.82 3.51 3.13
C ILE A 308 1.76 2.12 3.75
N ASP A 309 2.88 1.40 3.70
CA ASP A 309 3.05 0.18 4.49
C ASP A 309 3.42 0.56 5.93
N ILE A 310 2.42 1.02 6.65
CA ILE A 310 2.46 1.11 8.11
C ILE A 310 1.42 0.13 8.59
N LYS A 311 1.88 -0.98 9.12
CA LYS A 311 1.04 -2.05 9.66
C LYS A 311 1.13 -2.05 11.17
N LEU A 312 0.08 -2.55 11.81
CA LEU A 312 0.06 -2.80 13.25
C LEU A 312 0.29 -1.54 14.09
N LEU A 313 -0.23 -0.40 13.62
CA LEU A 313 -0.19 0.79 14.46
C LEU A 313 -1.07 0.58 15.69
N PRO A 314 -0.60 0.94 16.87
CA PRO A 314 -1.43 0.87 18.07
C PRO A 314 -2.62 1.84 18.00
N TYR A 315 -2.43 3.02 17.37
CA TYR A 315 -3.43 4.08 17.36
C TYR A 315 -3.64 4.69 15.98
N VAL A 316 -4.91 4.79 15.58
CA VAL A 316 -5.36 5.52 14.39
C VAL A 316 -6.42 6.54 14.80
N VAL A 317 -6.25 7.79 14.42
CA VAL A 317 -7.17 8.87 14.76
C VAL A 317 -7.78 9.46 13.49
N ASN A 318 -9.10 9.42 13.38
CA ASN A 318 -9.86 10.21 12.43
C ASN A 318 -10.10 11.60 13.03
N TYR A 319 -9.16 12.51 12.84
CA TYR A 319 -9.28 13.91 13.27
C TYR A 319 -10.41 14.63 12.52
N GLU A 320 -10.53 14.30 11.24
CA GLU A 320 -11.65 14.66 10.36
C GLU A 320 -12.16 13.38 9.67
N LEU A 321 -13.47 13.23 9.57
CA LEU A 321 -14.07 12.08 8.91
C LEU A 321 -13.73 12.05 7.41
N PRO A 322 -13.54 10.87 6.80
CA PRO A 322 -13.39 10.78 5.36
C PRO A 322 -14.74 10.98 4.67
N ARG A 323 -14.71 11.36 3.40
CA ARG A 323 -15.93 11.56 2.58
C ARG A 323 -16.72 10.25 2.35
N SER A 324 -16.03 9.13 2.36
CA SER A 324 -16.62 7.81 2.04
C SER A 324 -16.51 6.87 3.24
N PRO A 325 -17.58 6.11 3.57
CA PRO A 325 -17.52 5.05 4.57
C PRO A 325 -16.45 3.99 4.25
N LYS A 326 -16.17 3.71 2.98
CA LYS A 326 -15.13 2.80 2.55
C LYS A 326 -13.74 3.30 2.97
N ASP A 327 -13.49 4.60 2.85
CA ASP A 327 -12.23 5.20 3.29
C ASP A 327 -12.05 5.12 4.81
N TYR A 328 -13.14 5.25 5.58
CA TYR A 328 -13.10 5.06 7.02
C TYR A 328 -12.59 3.65 7.39
N ILE A 329 -13.17 2.62 6.77
CA ILE A 329 -12.74 1.23 6.97
C ILE A 329 -11.25 1.05 6.60
N HIS A 330 -10.81 1.65 5.50
CA HIS A 330 -9.39 1.61 5.09
C HIS A 330 -8.47 2.33 6.07
N ARG A 331 -8.93 3.42 6.70
CA ARG A 331 -8.15 4.15 7.71
C ARG A 331 -8.00 3.33 8.98
N ILE A 332 -9.10 2.82 9.55
CA ILE A 332 -9.04 2.03 10.77
C ILE A 332 -8.31 0.70 10.55
N GLY A 333 -8.34 0.13 9.35
CA GLY A 333 -7.58 -1.06 8.98
C GLY A 333 -6.05 -0.86 8.94
N ARG A 334 -5.52 0.29 9.37
CA ARG A 334 -4.09 0.49 9.66
C ARG A 334 -3.72 0.01 11.06
N THR A 335 -4.70 -0.28 11.90
CA THR A 335 -4.56 -0.87 13.22
C THR A 335 -5.32 -2.19 13.33
N GLY A 336 -5.13 -2.97 14.37
CA GLY A 336 -5.89 -4.18 14.69
C GLY A 336 -5.83 -5.25 13.59
N ARG A 337 -4.78 -6.08 13.56
CA ARG A 337 -4.68 -7.25 12.67
C ARG A 337 -4.25 -8.48 13.47
N ALA A 338 -4.70 -9.64 13.00
CA ALA A 338 -4.50 -11.03 13.42
C ALA A 338 -3.76 -11.34 14.75
N GLU A 339 -2.86 -10.50 15.22
CA GLU A 339 -1.99 -10.78 16.38
C GLU A 339 -1.88 -9.59 17.37
N ALA A 340 -2.47 -8.41 17.07
CA ALA A 340 -2.40 -7.25 17.96
C ALA A 340 -3.71 -6.45 17.94
N GLU A 341 -4.19 -6.12 19.14
CA GLU A 341 -5.30 -5.18 19.34
C GLU A 341 -4.90 -3.78 18.87
N GLY A 342 -5.85 -3.03 18.33
CA GLY A 342 -5.63 -1.68 17.86
C GLY A 342 -6.75 -0.74 18.23
N HIS A 343 -6.42 0.54 18.36
CA HIS A 343 -7.38 1.57 18.75
C HIS A 343 -7.63 2.54 17.60
N ALA A 344 -8.91 2.70 17.24
CA ALA A 344 -9.38 3.67 16.27
C ALA A 344 -10.23 4.74 16.98
N ILE A 345 -9.75 5.97 16.95
CA ILE A 345 -10.42 7.10 17.60
C ILE A 345 -11.00 8.03 16.54
N SER A 346 -12.24 8.47 16.72
CA SER A 346 -12.90 9.41 15.80
C SER A 346 -13.37 10.66 16.53
N LEU A 347 -13.00 11.84 16.03
CA LEU A 347 -13.38 13.14 16.58
C LEU A 347 -14.52 13.72 15.78
N ILE A 348 -15.73 13.64 16.29
CA ILE A 348 -16.99 13.93 15.64
C ILE A 348 -17.50 15.29 16.08
N THR A 349 -17.81 16.19 15.15
CA THR A 349 -18.51 17.44 15.46
C THR A 349 -20.01 17.23 15.39
N GLU A 350 -20.78 18.21 15.86
CA GLU A 350 -22.23 18.19 15.74
C GLU A 350 -22.68 18.04 14.27
N GLU A 351 -21.99 18.72 13.36
CA GLU A 351 -22.22 18.69 11.91
C GLU A 351 -21.90 17.31 11.31
N ASP A 352 -20.90 16.61 11.87
CA ASP A 352 -20.46 15.30 11.40
C ASP A 352 -21.42 14.14 11.77
N LYS A 353 -22.35 14.34 12.71
CA LYS A 353 -23.24 13.29 13.24
C LYS A 353 -24.04 12.53 12.17
N ALA A 354 -24.59 13.26 11.20
CA ALA A 354 -25.36 12.64 10.12
C ALA A 354 -24.47 11.71 9.27
N HIS A 355 -23.30 12.19 8.92
CA HIS A 355 -22.32 11.41 8.15
C HIS A 355 -21.76 10.23 8.96
N TRP A 356 -21.52 10.42 10.25
CA TRP A 356 -21.11 9.36 11.16
C TRP A 356 -22.11 8.19 11.20
N LYS A 357 -23.41 8.47 11.26
CA LYS A 357 -24.46 7.44 11.17
C LYS A 357 -24.37 6.63 9.87
N VAL A 358 -24.07 7.28 8.73
CA VAL A 358 -23.89 6.58 7.45
C VAL A 358 -22.68 5.64 7.48
N ILE A 359 -21.58 6.10 8.08
CA ILE A 359 -20.36 5.28 8.26
C ILE A 359 -20.65 4.06 9.12
N GLN A 360 -21.28 4.24 10.28
CA GLN A 360 -21.66 3.15 11.20
C GLN A 360 -22.56 2.13 10.54
N LYS A 361 -23.59 2.57 9.79
CA LYS A 361 -24.49 1.70 9.04
C LYS A 361 -23.72 0.83 8.03
N LYS A 362 -22.75 1.41 7.34
CA LYS A 362 -21.91 0.67 6.36
C LYS A 362 -20.94 -0.29 7.04
N MET A 363 -20.43 0.05 8.23
CA MET A 363 -19.61 -0.85 9.05
C MET A 363 -20.40 -1.98 9.70
N LYS A 364 -21.74 -1.87 9.75
CA LYS A 364 -22.64 -2.74 10.54
C LYS A 364 -22.24 -2.77 12.03
N ARG A 365 -21.64 -1.70 12.53
CA ARG A 365 -21.21 -1.56 13.93
C ARG A 365 -21.54 -0.17 14.44
N TRP A 366 -22.13 -0.13 15.63
CA TRP A 366 -22.44 1.12 16.33
C TRP A 366 -21.37 1.39 17.37
N VAL A 367 -20.88 2.63 17.38
CA VAL A 367 -19.91 3.13 18.33
C VAL A 367 -20.58 4.28 19.08
N GLU A 368 -20.67 4.17 20.39
CA GLU A 368 -21.26 5.20 21.23
C GLU A 368 -20.45 6.49 21.15
N LEU A 369 -21.14 7.63 21.10
CA LEU A 369 -20.52 8.95 21.14
C LEU A 369 -20.30 9.38 22.61
N ILE A 370 -19.05 9.51 22.99
CA ILE A 370 -18.66 10.05 24.30
C ILE A 370 -18.67 11.58 24.18
N ASP A 371 -19.48 12.26 24.99
CA ASP A 371 -19.47 13.72 25.03
C ASP A 371 -18.18 14.23 25.71
N ALA A 372 -17.28 14.78 24.89
CA ALA A 372 -15.99 15.29 25.36
C ALA A 372 -16.09 16.68 26.01
N LYS A 373 -17.27 17.33 26.03
CA LYS A 373 -17.45 18.63 26.72
C LYS A 373 -17.20 18.54 28.21
N ASN A 374 -17.36 17.34 28.78
CA ASN A 374 -17.16 17.07 30.19
C ASN A 374 -15.76 16.59 30.55
N LEU A 375 -14.86 16.46 29.56
CA LEU A 375 -13.46 16.10 29.79
C LEU A 375 -12.62 17.36 30.03
N ALA A 376 -11.86 17.38 31.11
CA ALA A 376 -10.88 18.42 31.39
C ALA A 376 -9.59 18.13 30.62
N PHE A 377 -9.24 18.95 29.62
CA PHE A 377 -8.00 18.84 28.83
C PHE A 377 -7.48 20.18 28.35
#